data_56068477a692d57d00f302601dd969ca
#
_entry.id   56068477a692d57d00f302601dd969ca
#
_cell.length_a   1.000
_cell.length_b   1.000
_cell.length_c   1.000
_cell.angle_alpha   90.00
_cell.angle_beta   90.00
_cell.angle_gamma   90.00
#
_symmetry.space_group_name_H-M   'P 1'
#
loop_
_entity.id
_entity.type
_entity.pdbx_description
1 polymer ?
#
loop_
_entity_poly.entity_id
_entity_poly.type
_entity_poly.pdbx_seq_one_letter_code
_entity_poly.pdbx_strand_id
1 'polypeptide(L)'
;IALCDAALKQTDDPRAREFYTCVEIALSGLVAWARRHVGELRQAADREGDAERRRELLEMARICERVPEFPAADFREAVQSFYFQHLAVMFENPFGGNGPGRLDYYLWPYLKADLKAGRTTLGQARELITELFIKLHERIAPRDGWVEALPVGGRDKNGGSAVNPLSH
;
A
#
# COMPACT_ATOMS: atom_id res chain seq x y z
N ILE A 1 8.03 -11.89 -5.38
CA ILE A 1 8.77 -12.41 -6.55
C ILE A 1 9.82 -13.42 -6.07
N ALA A 2 10.85 -13.04 -5.30
CA ALA A 2 11.93 -13.96 -4.89
C ALA A 2 11.47 -15.29 -4.25
N LEU A 3 10.35 -15.30 -3.51
CA LEU A 3 9.77 -16.53 -2.98
C LEU A 3 9.17 -17.42 -4.09
N CYS A 4 8.59 -16.82 -5.12
CA CYS A 4 8.07 -17.56 -6.27
C CYS A 4 9.21 -18.18 -7.08
N ASP A 5 10.28 -17.41 -7.32
CA ASP A 5 11.49 -17.91 -7.98
C ASP A 5 12.10 -19.10 -7.24
N ALA A 6 12.18 -19.01 -5.91
CA ALA A 6 12.68 -20.10 -5.08
C ALA A 6 11.77 -21.33 -5.15
N ALA A 7 10.45 -21.14 -5.09
CA ALA A 7 9.47 -22.23 -5.17
C ALA A 7 9.48 -22.90 -6.55
N LEU A 8 9.61 -22.13 -7.64
CA LEU A 8 9.72 -22.65 -9.01
C LEU A 8 10.95 -23.55 -9.22
N LYS A 9 12.04 -23.26 -8.49
CA LYS A 9 13.27 -24.09 -8.53
C LYS A 9 13.16 -25.39 -7.75
N GLN A 10 12.19 -25.49 -6.84
CA GLN A 10 12.03 -26.60 -5.90
C GLN A 10 10.86 -27.53 -6.23
N THR A 11 10.01 -27.19 -7.20
CA THR A 11 8.86 -27.99 -7.55
C THR A 11 8.88 -28.47 -8.99
N ASP A 12 8.57 -29.75 -9.20
CA ASP A 12 8.33 -30.37 -10.51
C ASP A 12 6.84 -30.55 -10.80
N ASP A 13 5.95 -30.22 -9.84
CA ASP A 13 4.51 -30.26 -10.05
C ASP A 13 4.07 -29.20 -11.06
N PRO A 14 3.48 -29.59 -12.21
CA PRO A 14 3.06 -28.65 -13.24
C PRO A 14 2.05 -27.60 -12.75
N ARG A 15 1.14 -27.98 -11.86
CA ARG A 15 0.12 -27.05 -11.31
C ARG A 15 0.74 -26.01 -10.37
N ALA A 16 1.67 -26.46 -9.53
CA ALA A 16 2.40 -25.55 -8.66
C ALA A 16 3.27 -24.57 -9.48
N ARG A 17 3.92 -25.05 -10.53
CA ARG A 17 4.71 -24.20 -11.44
C ARG A 17 3.84 -23.16 -12.13
N GLU A 18 2.70 -23.56 -12.67
CA GLU A 18 1.74 -22.64 -13.29
C GLU A 18 1.29 -21.56 -12.31
N PHE A 19 0.90 -21.96 -11.08
CA PHE A 19 0.50 -21.02 -10.02
C PHE A 19 1.60 -20.00 -9.69
N TYR A 20 2.82 -20.44 -9.42
CA TYR A 20 3.91 -19.52 -9.07
C TYR A 20 4.30 -18.62 -10.25
N THR A 21 4.22 -19.09 -11.47
CA THR A 21 4.46 -18.29 -12.67
C THR A 21 3.39 -17.18 -12.80
N CYS A 22 2.11 -17.51 -12.60
CA CYS A 22 1.03 -16.53 -12.62
C CYS A 22 1.22 -15.47 -11.52
N VAL A 23 1.59 -15.88 -10.31
CA VAL A 23 1.87 -14.95 -9.20
C VAL A 23 3.03 -14.02 -9.54
N GLU A 24 4.11 -14.55 -10.13
CA GLU A 24 5.27 -13.75 -10.56
C GLU A 24 4.88 -12.71 -11.62
N ILE A 25 4.11 -13.10 -12.63
CA ILE A 25 3.61 -12.19 -13.67
C ILE A 25 2.77 -11.07 -13.05
N ALA A 26 1.83 -11.40 -12.17
CA ALA A 26 0.96 -10.41 -11.52
C ALA A 26 1.75 -9.42 -10.65
N LEU A 27 2.66 -9.92 -9.82
CA LEU A 27 3.49 -9.07 -8.96
C LEU A 27 4.47 -8.21 -9.77
N SER A 28 5.05 -8.75 -10.84
CA SER A 28 5.93 -7.98 -11.74
C SER A 28 5.16 -6.88 -12.48
N GLY A 29 3.92 -7.15 -12.86
CA GLY A 29 3.01 -6.15 -13.42
C GLY A 29 2.73 -4.99 -12.46
N LEU A 30 2.49 -5.31 -11.19
CA LEU A 30 2.27 -4.30 -10.13
C LEU A 30 3.52 -3.45 -9.91
N VAL A 31 4.70 -4.05 -9.85
CA VAL A 31 5.97 -3.33 -9.72
C VAL A 31 6.23 -2.42 -10.93
N ALA A 32 6.03 -2.93 -12.15
CA ALA A 32 6.20 -2.16 -13.37
C ALA A 32 5.23 -0.95 -13.41
N TRP A 33 4.00 -1.14 -12.96
CA TRP A 33 3.02 -0.08 -12.87
C TRP A 33 3.43 1.01 -11.85
N ALA A 34 3.85 0.62 -10.65
CA ALA A 34 4.35 1.56 -9.64
C ALA A 34 5.56 2.36 -10.16
N ARG A 35 6.49 1.72 -10.86
CA ARG A 35 7.66 2.38 -11.45
C ARG A 35 7.33 3.41 -12.53
N ARG A 36 6.21 3.27 -13.26
CA ARG A 36 5.78 4.31 -14.22
C ARG A 36 5.46 5.62 -13.52
N HIS A 37 4.86 5.58 -12.33
CA HIS A 37 4.58 6.79 -11.55
C HIS A 37 5.86 7.56 -11.18
N VAL A 38 6.99 6.87 -11.02
CA VAL A 38 8.28 7.53 -10.74
C VAL A 38 8.65 8.51 -11.85
N GLY A 39 8.56 8.08 -13.11
CA GLY A 39 8.87 8.92 -14.27
C GLY A 39 7.94 10.14 -14.37
N GLU A 40 6.64 9.93 -14.19
CA GLU A 40 5.64 11.00 -14.24
C GLU A 40 5.80 12.01 -13.09
N LEU A 41 6.06 11.53 -11.88
CA LEU A 41 6.29 12.38 -10.71
C LEU A 41 7.55 13.22 -10.85
N ARG A 42 8.65 12.66 -11.38
CA ARG A 42 9.87 13.42 -11.67
C ARG A 42 9.65 14.49 -12.73
N GLN A 43 8.95 14.14 -13.84
CA GLN A 43 8.60 15.12 -14.86
C GLN A 43 7.68 16.23 -14.34
N ALA A 44 6.75 15.89 -13.44
CA ALA A 44 5.91 16.88 -12.78
C ALA A 44 6.75 17.80 -11.89
N ALA A 45 7.68 17.24 -11.11
CA ALA A 45 8.60 18.01 -10.27
C ALA A 45 9.49 18.95 -11.08
N ASP A 46 9.94 18.55 -12.28
CA ASP A 46 10.77 19.39 -13.14
C ASP A 46 10.01 20.61 -13.71
N ARG A 47 8.68 20.51 -13.81
CA ARG A 47 7.79 21.58 -14.29
C ARG A 47 7.21 22.43 -13.15
N GLU A 48 7.38 21.99 -11.91
CA GLU A 48 6.79 22.64 -10.73
C GLU A 48 7.63 23.85 -10.31
N GLY A 49 6.98 25.01 -10.25
CA GLY A 49 7.59 26.27 -9.83
C GLY A 49 7.62 26.47 -8.31
N ASP A 50 6.71 25.84 -7.59
CA ASP A 50 6.67 25.87 -6.14
C ASP A 50 7.68 24.88 -5.56
N ALA A 51 8.61 25.37 -4.76
CA ALA A 51 9.71 24.58 -4.21
C ALA A 51 9.23 23.52 -3.21
N GLU A 52 8.16 23.79 -2.46
CA GLU A 52 7.59 22.85 -1.51
C GLU A 52 6.88 21.69 -2.23
N ARG A 53 6.03 22.04 -3.20
CA ARG A 53 5.34 21.06 -4.04
C ARG A 53 6.31 20.21 -4.84
N ARG A 54 7.36 20.79 -5.39
CA ARG A 54 8.43 20.05 -6.06
C ARG A 54 9.07 19.01 -5.15
N ARG A 55 9.38 19.38 -3.90
CA ARG A 55 9.95 18.45 -2.92
C ARG A 55 9.01 17.30 -2.61
N GLU A 56 7.70 17.56 -2.46
CA GLU A 56 6.69 16.53 -2.27
C GLU A 56 6.64 15.54 -3.43
N LEU A 57 6.63 16.04 -4.67
CA LEU A 57 6.62 15.18 -5.87
C LEU A 57 7.86 14.28 -5.94
N LEU A 58 9.03 14.80 -5.61
CA LEU A 58 10.27 14.02 -5.57
C LEU A 58 10.24 12.96 -4.46
N GLU A 59 9.68 13.30 -3.31
CA GLU A 59 9.51 12.33 -2.22
C GLU A 59 8.50 11.23 -2.59
N MET A 60 7.39 11.56 -3.25
CA MET A 60 6.46 10.57 -3.80
C MET A 60 7.16 9.65 -4.81
N ALA A 61 8.01 10.21 -5.69
CA ALA A 61 8.78 9.42 -6.64
C ALA A 61 9.73 8.44 -5.92
N ARG A 62 10.45 8.90 -4.89
CA ARG A 62 11.33 8.06 -4.05
C ARG A 62 10.57 6.89 -3.42
N ILE A 63 9.38 7.15 -2.88
CA ILE A 63 8.53 6.12 -2.29
C ILE A 63 8.12 5.09 -3.35
N CYS A 64 7.66 5.54 -4.53
CA CYS A 64 7.25 4.65 -5.62
C CYS A 64 8.41 3.84 -6.23
N GLU A 65 9.66 4.29 -6.08
CA GLU A 65 10.84 3.49 -6.46
C GLU A 65 11.06 2.29 -5.56
N ARG A 66 10.62 2.40 -4.30
CA ARG A 66 10.83 1.37 -3.30
C ARG A 66 9.64 0.42 -3.18
N VAL A 67 8.44 0.95 -3.04
CA VAL A 67 7.25 0.13 -2.80
C VAL A 67 6.37 0.05 -4.07
N PRO A 68 5.72 -1.07 -4.33
CA PRO A 68 5.56 -2.28 -3.52
C PRO A 68 6.64 -3.35 -3.72
N GLU A 69 7.71 -3.08 -4.48
CA GLU A 69 8.74 -4.06 -4.82
C GLU A 69 9.52 -4.54 -3.58
N PHE A 70 9.87 -3.62 -2.70
CA PHE A 70 10.58 -3.89 -1.45
C PHE A 70 9.67 -3.65 -0.24
N PRO A 71 9.95 -4.28 0.90
CA PRO A 71 9.24 -4.00 2.13
C PRO A 71 9.31 -2.51 2.48
N ALA A 72 8.20 -1.95 2.97
CA ALA A 72 8.16 -0.59 3.46
C ALA A 72 9.13 -0.38 4.63
N ALA A 73 9.84 0.73 4.66
CA ALA A 73 10.77 1.10 5.71
C ALA A 73 10.14 2.03 6.76
N ASP A 74 9.09 2.74 6.40
CA ASP A 74 8.41 3.71 7.25
C ASP A 74 6.89 3.69 7.05
N PHE A 75 6.17 4.51 7.80
CA PHE A 75 4.72 4.55 7.77
C PHE A 75 4.16 5.04 6.43
N ARG A 76 4.78 6.06 5.83
CA ARG A 76 4.34 6.61 4.54
C ARG A 76 4.53 5.61 3.40
N GLU A 77 5.66 4.90 3.38
CA GLU A 77 5.89 3.81 2.44
C GLU A 77 4.88 2.65 2.65
N ALA A 78 4.55 2.32 3.91
CA ALA A 78 3.58 1.27 4.20
C ALA A 78 2.17 1.62 3.69
N VAL A 79 1.73 2.86 3.88
CA VAL A 79 0.45 3.37 3.35
C VAL A 79 0.45 3.34 1.82
N GLN A 80 1.52 3.80 1.17
CA GLN A 80 1.64 3.77 -0.30
C GLN A 80 1.67 2.35 -0.85
N SER A 81 2.40 1.44 -0.20
CA SER A 81 2.46 0.02 -0.58
C SER A 81 1.08 -0.64 -0.50
N PHE A 82 0.37 -0.39 0.59
CA PHE A 82 -1.02 -0.82 0.74
C PHE A 82 -1.90 -0.30 -0.41
N TYR A 83 -1.83 0.99 -0.69
CA TYR A 83 -2.68 1.61 -1.73
C TYR A 83 -2.41 1.03 -3.12
N PHE A 84 -1.17 0.77 -3.50
CA PHE A 84 -0.85 0.10 -4.76
C PHE A 84 -1.45 -1.31 -4.85
N GLN A 85 -1.32 -2.11 -3.78
CA GLN A 85 -1.88 -3.45 -3.73
C GLN A 85 -3.41 -3.42 -3.80
N HIS A 86 -4.04 -2.50 -3.05
CA HIS A 86 -5.48 -2.32 -3.06
C HIS A 86 -6.00 -1.94 -4.45
N LEU A 87 -5.35 -1.00 -5.13
CA LEU A 87 -5.72 -0.65 -6.51
C LEU A 87 -5.57 -1.82 -7.47
N ALA A 88 -4.53 -2.65 -7.34
CA ALA A 88 -4.36 -3.83 -8.18
C ALA A 88 -5.54 -4.81 -8.01
N VAL A 89 -5.97 -5.05 -6.76
CA VAL A 89 -7.17 -5.87 -6.47
C VAL A 89 -8.42 -5.25 -7.05
N MET A 90 -8.59 -3.92 -6.95
CA MET A 90 -9.73 -3.20 -7.52
C MET A 90 -9.77 -3.24 -9.05
N PHE A 91 -8.63 -3.32 -9.73
CA PHE A 91 -8.60 -3.50 -11.19
C PHE A 91 -9.08 -4.88 -11.62
N GLU A 92 -8.77 -5.91 -10.84
CA GLU A 92 -9.25 -7.28 -11.09
C GLU A 92 -10.73 -7.46 -10.72
N ASN A 93 -11.16 -6.83 -9.63
CA ASN A 93 -12.52 -6.89 -9.12
C ASN A 93 -13.10 -5.49 -8.86
N PRO A 94 -13.55 -4.78 -9.91
CA PRO A 94 -14.02 -3.40 -9.78
C PRO A 94 -15.38 -3.27 -9.07
N PHE A 95 -16.05 -4.38 -8.79
CA PHE A 95 -17.41 -4.37 -8.22
C PHE A 95 -17.45 -4.16 -6.70
N GLY A 96 -16.31 -3.95 -6.07
CA GLY A 96 -16.23 -3.68 -4.63
C GLY A 96 -16.19 -4.93 -3.75
N GLY A 97 -16.32 -4.74 -2.44
CA GLY A 97 -16.21 -5.82 -1.46
C GLY A 97 -14.74 -6.22 -1.16
N ASN A 98 -13.80 -5.44 -1.64
CA ASN A 98 -12.35 -5.66 -1.43
C ASN A 98 -11.87 -4.96 -0.16
N GLY A 99 -12.54 -5.20 0.96
CA GLY A 99 -12.23 -4.53 2.23
C GLY A 99 -10.75 -4.65 2.61
N PRO A 100 -10.10 -3.53 2.97
CA PRO A 100 -8.67 -3.51 3.31
C PRO A 100 -8.34 -4.24 4.61
N GLY A 101 -9.33 -4.75 5.32
CA GLY A 101 -9.13 -5.47 6.57
C GLY A 101 -8.72 -4.53 7.71
N ARG A 102 -7.94 -5.05 8.65
CA ARG A 102 -7.53 -4.34 9.86
C ARG A 102 -6.33 -3.42 9.59
N LEU A 103 -6.60 -2.33 8.91
CA LEU A 103 -5.60 -1.33 8.50
C LEU A 103 -4.84 -0.75 9.69
N ASP A 104 -5.53 -0.49 10.78
CA ASP A 104 -4.96 -0.02 12.03
C ASP A 104 -3.96 -1.02 12.65
N TYR A 105 -4.18 -2.33 12.47
CA TYR A 105 -3.34 -3.37 13.04
C TYR A 105 -2.02 -3.55 12.27
N TYR A 106 -2.07 -3.67 10.95
CA TYR A 106 -0.86 -3.94 10.18
C TYR A 106 -0.05 -2.68 9.84
N LEU A 107 -0.63 -1.48 9.87
CA LEU A 107 0.10 -0.22 9.72
C LEU A 107 0.71 0.28 11.05
N TRP A 108 0.16 -0.14 12.19
CA TRP A 108 0.63 0.34 13.50
C TRP A 108 2.12 0.12 13.79
N PRO A 109 2.75 -1.01 13.47
CA PRO A 109 4.18 -1.20 13.70
C PRO A 109 5.05 -0.12 13.06
N TYR A 110 4.71 0.31 11.85
CA TYR A 110 5.41 1.37 11.11
C TYR A 110 5.20 2.74 11.77
N LEU A 111 3.94 3.11 12.03
CA LEU A 111 3.65 4.38 12.70
C LEU A 111 4.31 4.46 14.08
N LYS A 112 4.23 3.39 14.87
CA LYS A 112 4.86 3.32 16.19
C LYS A 112 6.38 3.55 16.12
N ALA A 113 7.04 2.95 15.14
CA ALA A 113 8.48 3.13 14.93
C ALA A 113 8.83 4.56 14.53
N ASP A 114 8.01 5.18 13.67
CA ASP A 114 8.22 6.55 13.20
C ASP A 114 7.97 7.59 14.29
N LEU A 115 6.90 7.42 15.08
CA LEU A 115 6.63 8.26 16.26
C LEU A 115 7.78 8.19 17.27
N LYS A 116 8.27 6.98 17.57
CA LYS A 116 9.41 6.78 18.48
C LYS A 116 10.69 7.45 17.97
N ALA A 117 10.91 7.43 16.66
CA ALA A 117 12.07 8.02 16.02
C ALA A 117 11.93 9.54 15.73
N GLY A 118 10.76 10.13 15.99
CA GLY A 118 10.48 11.53 15.68
C GLY A 118 10.38 11.83 14.18
N ARG A 119 10.18 10.82 13.32
CA ARG A 119 10.04 11.00 11.87
C ARG A 119 8.67 11.50 11.45
N THR A 120 7.65 11.28 12.27
CA THR A 120 6.28 11.75 12.03
C THR A 120 5.60 12.13 13.34
N THR A 121 4.46 12.81 13.23
CA THR A 121 3.56 13.15 14.33
C THR A 121 2.21 12.48 14.14
N LEU A 122 1.39 12.39 15.20
CA LEU A 122 0.00 11.90 15.07
C LEU A 122 -0.84 12.77 14.13
N GLY A 123 -0.57 14.09 14.08
CA GLY A 123 -1.25 15.01 13.14
C GLY A 123 -0.95 14.65 11.69
N GLN A 124 0.33 14.47 11.35
CA GLN A 124 0.73 14.06 10.00
C GLN A 124 0.24 12.65 9.63
N ALA A 125 0.24 11.72 10.58
CA ALA A 125 -0.32 10.40 10.36
C ALA A 125 -1.83 10.44 10.08
N ARG A 126 -2.57 11.28 10.81
CA ARG A 126 -4.02 11.48 10.58
C ARG A 126 -4.27 12.07 9.19
N GLU A 127 -3.50 13.07 8.78
CA GLU A 127 -3.60 13.68 7.46
C GLU A 127 -3.42 12.61 6.36
N LEU A 128 -2.34 11.83 6.43
CA LEU A 128 -2.06 10.76 5.45
C LEU A 128 -3.16 9.69 5.40
N ILE A 129 -3.72 9.29 6.54
CA ILE A 129 -4.85 8.33 6.58
C ILE A 129 -6.13 8.97 6.03
N THR A 130 -6.36 10.25 6.27
CA THR A 130 -7.50 10.97 5.68
C THR A 130 -7.39 11.01 4.16
N GLU A 131 -6.21 11.32 3.63
CA GLU A 131 -5.94 11.26 2.19
C GLU A 131 -6.16 9.86 1.60
N LEU A 132 -5.68 8.83 2.31
CA LEU A 132 -5.94 7.44 1.92
C LEU A 132 -7.43 7.14 1.83
N PHE A 133 -8.23 7.54 2.81
CA PHE A 133 -9.68 7.30 2.80
C PHE A 133 -10.38 8.04 1.65
N ILE A 134 -9.96 9.26 1.35
CA ILE A 134 -10.45 9.98 0.17
C ILE A 134 -10.13 9.19 -1.10
N LYS A 135 -8.92 8.68 -1.23
CA LYS A 135 -8.48 7.88 -2.39
C LYS A 135 -9.22 6.54 -2.51
N LEU A 136 -9.50 5.87 -1.42
CA LEU A 136 -10.32 4.66 -1.42
C LEU A 136 -11.74 4.98 -1.89
N HIS A 137 -12.32 6.07 -1.39
CA HIS A 137 -13.68 6.51 -1.77
C HIS A 137 -13.81 6.91 -3.24
N GLU A 138 -12.80 7.52 -3.84
CA GLU A 138 -12.79 7.91 -5.27
C GLU A 138 -13.04 6.74 -6.22
N ARG A 139 -12.76 5.50 -5.79
CA ARG A 139 -12.89 4.28 -6.60
C ARG A 139 -14.21 3.56 -6.44
N ILE A 140 -14.99 3.91 -5.43
CA ILE A 140 -16.30 3.29 -5.20
C ILE A 140 -17.31 3.96 -6.13
N ALA A 141 -17.87 3.19 -7.05
CA ALA A 141 -18.92 3.72 -7.92
C ALA A 141 -20.19 4.01 -7.10
N PRO A 142 -20.82 5.18 -7.27
CA PRO A 142 -21.99 5.58 -6.45
C PRO A 142 -23.20 4.64 -6.53
N ARG A 143 -23.22 3.74 -7.49
CA ARG A 143 -24.33 2.81 -7.75
C ARG A 143 -24.12 1.42 -7.14
N ASP A 144 -22.91 1.09 -6.71
CA ASP A 144 -22.58 -0.31 -6.43
C ASP A 144 -23.02 -0.79 -5.05
N GLY A 145 -23.43 0.12 -4.16
CA GLY A 145 -23.94 -0.25 -2.83
C GLY A 145 -22.96 -1.08 -1.98
N TRP A 146 -21.79 -1.39 -2.52
CA TRP A 146 -20.75 -2.15 -1.88
C TRP A 146 -19.82 -1.19 -1.17
N VAL A 147 -19.67 -1.42 0.12
CA VAL A 147 -18.73 -0.66 0.96
C VAL A 147 -17.52 -1.52 1.25
N GLU A 148 -16.36 -0.89 1.26
CA GLU A 148 -15.16 -1.54 1.74
C GLU A 148 -15.21 -1.59 3.26
N ALA A 149 -15.38 -2.79 3.81
CA ALA A 149 -15.42 -2.98 5.25
C ALA A 149 -14.03 -2.79 5.84
N LEU A 150 -13.91 -1.84 6.77
CA LEU A 150 -12.67 -1.49 7.46
C LEU A 150 -12.85 -1.75 8.96
N PRO A 151 -12.63 -3.00 9.42
CA PRO A 151 -12.67 -3.30 10.85
C PRO A 151 -11.48 -2.64 11.57
N VAL A 152 -11.72 -2.05 12.72
CA VAL A 152 -10.68 -1.43 13.56
C VAL A 152 -10.68 -2.03 14.96
N GLY A 153 -9.56 -1.96 15.65
CA GLY A 153 -9.40 -2.50 17.00
C GLY A 153 -9.44 -4.03 17.05
N GLY A 154 -10.21 -4.58 17.98
CA GLY A 154 -10.33 -6.02 18.18
C GLY A 154 -9.20 -6.60 19.02
N ARG A 155 -8.84 -7.88 18.79
CA ARG A 155 -7.79 -8.59 19.54
C ARG A 155 -6.55 -8.83 18.69
N ASP A 156 -5.39 -8.82 19.35
CA ASP A 156 -4.13 -9.24 18.75
C ASP A 156 -4.00 -10.77 18.71
N LYS A 157 -2.89 -11.28 18.16
CA LYS A 157 -2.62 -12.72 18.06
C LYS A 157 -2.49 -13.45 19.38
N ASN A 158 -2.31 -12.72 20.49
CA ASN A 158 -2.18 -13.26 21.85
C ASN A 158 -3.49 -13.10 22.65
N GLY A 159 -4.56 -12.59 22.03
CA GLY A 159 -5.85 -12.35 22.67
C GLY A 159 -5.96 -11.03 23.43
N GLY A 160 -4.92 -10.20 23.44
CA GLY A 160 -4.91 -8.85 23.99
C GLY A 160 -5.66 -7.84 23.13
N SER A 161 -5.87 -6.61 23.65
CA SER A 161 -6.44 -5.51 22.86
C SER A 161 -5.47 -5.10 21.75
N ALA A 162 -5.98 -4.99 20.53
CA ALA A 162 -5.23 -4.46 19.40
C ALA A 162 -5.53 -2.99 19.09
N VAL A 163 -6.34 -2.33 19.92
CA VAL A 163 -6.64 -0.89 19.81
C VAL A 163 -5.35 -0.08 19.94
N ASN A 164 -5.16 0.84 19.03
CA ASN A 164 -3.98 1.69 18.94
C ASN A 164 -4.36 3.08 18.38
N PRO A 165 -3.47 4.07 18.33
CA PRO A 165 -3.78 5.40 17.81
C PRO A 165 -4.38 5.47 16.40
N LEU A 166 -4.16 4.47 15.54
CA LEU A 166 -4.81 4.39 14.23
C LEU A 166 -6.26 3.87 14.30
N SER A 167 -6.71 3.36 15.45
CA SER A 167 -8.08 2.88 15.65
C SER A 167 -9.05 4.03 16.00
N HIS A 168 -8.54 5.26 16.18
CA HIS A 168 -9.26 6.48 16.58
C HIS A 168 -9.19 7.56 15.52
#